data_21060dac3c2ffc7c2e12bd379e7eb91c
#
_entry.id   21060dac3c2ffc7c2e12bd379e7eb91c
#
_cell.length_a   1.000
_cell.length_b   1.000
_cell.length_c   1.000
_cell.angle_alpha   90.00
_cell.angle_beta   90.00
_cell.angle_gamma   90.00
#
_symmetry.space_group_name_H-M   'P 1'
#
loop_
_entity.id
_entity.type
_entity.pdbx_description
1 polymer ?
#
loop_
_entity_poly.entity_id
_entity_poly.type
_entity_poly.pdbx_seq_one_letter_code
_entity_poly.pdbx_strand_id
1 'polypeptide(L)'
;MNRERSKEDINPICLKVATTESILLACIKGSSFSEIELHIPRVIPISKAILREYLYHLVNNSLISYNRVRKVYLIEANGWDLLYRIYSQRESSISDYTDLIIRVESNNYELEFQGK
;
A
#
# COMPACT_ATOMS: atom_id res chain seq x y z
N MET A 1 -23.90 9.79 -15.20
CA MET A 1 -23.39 9.57 -15.05
C MET A 1 -22.58 9.29 -15.00
N ASN A 2 -22.64 9.18 -14.94
CA ASN A 2 -21.94 8.86 -14.79
C ASN A 2 -21.14 8.49 -14.95
N ARG A 3 -21.03 8.08 -15.22
CA ARG A 3 -20.31 7.67 -15.26
C ARG A 3 -19.31 7.78 -15.58
N GLU A 4 -19.21 8.01 -15.80
CA GLU A 4 -18.21 8.18 -16.08
C GLU A 4 -17.32 8.01 -15.22
N ARG A 5 -17.42 7.58 -14.33
CA ARG A 5 -16.72 7.14 -13.51
C ARG A 5 -15.75 6.29 -13.97
N SER A 6 -15.89 5.58 -14.89
CA SER A 6 -14.92 4.70 -15.37
C SER A 6 -13.66 5.42 -15.65
N LYS A 7 -13.70 6.63 -15.96
CA LYS A 7 -12.55 7.34 -16.15
C LYS A 7 -11.79 7.41 -14.94
N GLU A 8 -12.40 7.49 -13.82
CA GLU A 8 -11.73 7.55 -12.64
C GLU A 8 -11.00 6.34 -12.37
N ASP A 9 -11.43 5.25 -12.85
CA ASP A 9 -10.78 3.99 -12.62
C ASP A 9 -9.42 3.94 -13.19
N ILE A 10 -9.11 4.74 -14.17
CA ILE A 10 -7.79 4.67 -14.72
C ILE A 10 -6.89 5.77 -14.21
N ASN A 11 -7.37 6.59 -13.32
CA ASN A 11 -6.53 7.61 -12.75
C ASN A 11 -5.58 6.96 -11.78
N PRO A 12 -4.34 7.37 -11.77
CA PRO A 12 -3.39 6.81 -10.82
C PRO A 12 -3.70 7.25 -9.41
N ILE A 13 -3.39 6.39 -8.47
CA ILE A 13 -3.57 6.66 -7.06
C ILE A 13 -2.19 6.67 -6.43
N CYS A 14 -1.94 7.60 -5.55
CA CYS A 14 -0.66 7.67 -4.88
C CYS A 14 -0.78 7.23 -3.43
N LEU A 15 -0.03 6.25 -3.05
CA LEU A 15 -0.03 5.74 -1.69
C LEU A 15 1.26 6.13 -1.00
N LYS A 16 1.18 6.42 0.27
CA LYS A 16 2.37 6.79 1.02
C LYS A 16 3.16 5.57 1.37
N VAL A 17 4.46 5.66 1.20
CA VAL A 17 5.33 4.51 1.41
C VAL A 17 5.31 4.05 2.87
N ALA A 18 5.38 4.99 3.81
CA ALA A 18 5.43 4.58 5.21
C ALA A 18 4.19 3.78 5.61
N THR A 19 3.02 4.21 5.16
CA THR A 19 1.79 3.51 5.47
C THR A 19 1.75 2.16 4.79
N THR A 20 2.11 2.13 3.51
CA THR A 20 2.08 0.89 2.75
C THR A 20 3.07 -0.12 3.31
N GLU A 21 4.26 0.35 3.68
CA GLU A 21 5.26 -0.53 4.25
C GLU A 21 4.73 -1.16 5.54
N SER A 22 4.08 -0.37 6.39
CA SER A 22 3.54 -0.88 7.63
C SER A 22 2.49 -1.95 7.36
N ILE A 23 1.65 -1.72 6.37
CA ILE A 23 0.61 -2.69 6.03
C ILE A 23 1.24 -3.98 5.50
N LEU A 24 2.20 -3.85 4.60
CA LEU A 24 2.82 -5.04 4.02
C LEU A 24 3.53 -5.86 5.10
N LEU A 25 4.21 -5.19 6.01
CA LEU A 25 4.89 -5.90 7.08
C LEU A 25 3.91 -6.64 7.98
N ALA A 26 2.76 -6.02 8.24
CA ALA A 26 1.74 -6.66 9.05
C ALA A 26 1.20 -7.90 8.35
N CYS A 27 1.20 -7.91 7.04
CA CYS A 27 0.64 -9.01 6.27
C CYS A 27 1.58 -10.18 6.07
N ILE A 28 2.82 -10.06 6.50
CA ILE A 28 3.77 -11.15 6.35
C ILE A 28 3.28 -12.43 7.02
N LYS A 29 2.77 -12.31 8.23
CA LYS A 29 2.24 -13.46 8.93
C LYS A 29 0.75 -13.61 8.79
N GLY A 30 0.11 -12.65 8.17
CA GLY A 30 -1.33 -12.64 8.07
C GLY A 30 -1.92 -11.82 9.20
N SER A 31 -2.69 -10.81 8.91
CA SER A 31 -3.28 -9.95 9.92
C SER A 31 -4.69 -9.55 9.53
N SER A 32 -5.55 -9.43 10.52
CA SER A 32 -6.89 -8.94 10.32
C SER A 32 -6.82 -7.43 10.15
N PHE A 33 -7.94 -6.84 9.79
CA PHE A 33 -8.02 -5.39 9.63
C PHE A 33 -7.59 -4.70 10.94
N SER A 34 -8.11 -5.17 12.05
CA SER A 34 -7.77 -4.58 13.35
C SER A 34 -6.30 -4.70 13.69
N GLU A 35 -5.72 -5.84 13.36
CA GLU A 35 -4.31 -6.04 13.62
C GLU A 35 -3.45 -5.13 12.76
N ILE A 36 -3.86 -4.93 11.52
CA ILE A 36 -3.13 -4.04 10.63
C ILE A 36 -3.22 -2.62 11.21
N GLU A 37 -4.40 -2.24 11.66
CA GLU A 37 -4.60 -0.94 12.26
C GLU A 37 -3.63 -0.70 13.41
N LEU A 38 -3.46 -1.70 14.23
CA LEU A 38 -2.56 -1.59 15.37
C LEU A 38 -1.10 -1.56 14.96
N HIS A 39 -0.80 -2.12 13.81
CA HIS A 39 0.58 -2.18 13.32
C HIS A 39 1.05 -0.84 12.78
N ILE A 40 0.14 0.01 12.35
CA ILE A 40 0.53 1.29 11.79
C ILE A 40 0.93 2.22 12.93
N PRO A 41 2.11 2.87 12.82
CA PRO A 41 2.57 3.74 13.89
C PRO A 41 1.59 4.86 14.17
N ARG A 42 1.44 5.20 15.42
CA ARG A 42 0.51 6.25 15.82
C ARG A 42 0.80 7.58 15.21
N VAL A 43 2.04 7.84 14.86
CA VAL A 43 2.39 9.11 14.25
C VAL A 43 1.82 9.25 12.85
N ILE A 44 1.36 8.17 12.26
CA ILE A 44 0.76 8.22 10.94
C ILE A 44 -0.74 8.38 11.12
N PRO A 45 -1.29 9.55 10.80
CA PRO A 45 -2.73 9.75 10.97
C PRO A 45 -3.48 9.07 9.84
N ILE A 46 -4.19 8.03 10.18
CA ILE A 46 -4.95 7.32 9.17
C ILE A 46 -6.30 6.90 9.75
N SER A 47 -7.36 7.14 9.02
CA SER A 47 -8.68 6.76 9.46
C SER A 47 -8.98 5.35 8.96
N LYS A 48 -10.02 4.74 9.50
CA LYS A 48 -10.40 3.42 9.04
C LYS A 48 -10.80 3.45 7.58
N ALA A 49 -11.44 4.53 7.14
CA ALA A 49 -11.86 4.63 5.75
C ALA A 49 -10.65 4.68 4.83
N ILE A 50 -9.64 5.45 5.20
CA ILE A 50 -8.44 5.54 4.39
C ILE A 50 -7.70 4.20 4.39
N LEU A 51 -7.65 3.53 5.54
CA LEU A 51 -7.00 2.23 5.61
C LEU A 51 -7.70 1.24 4.68
N ARG A 52 -9.03 1.27 4.63
CA ARG A 52 -9.76 0.39 3.74
C ARG A 52 -9.41 0.66 2.29
N GLU A 53 -9.20 1.93 1.95
CA GLU A 53 -8.83 2.27 0.60
C GLU A 53 -7.44 1.74 0.25
N TYR A 54 -6.51 1.84 1.19
CA TYR A 54 -5.18 1.29 0.97
C TYR A 54 -5.29 -0.22 0.72
N LEU A 55 -6.04 -0.91 1.57
CA LEU A 55 -6.16 -2.36 1.44
C LEU A 55 -6.79 -2.73 0.10
N TYR A 56 -7.80 -1.96 -0.31
CA TYR A 56 -8.45 -2.20 -1.58
C TYR A 56 -7.43 -2.12 -2.73
N HIS A 57 -6.61 -1.07 -2.75
CA HIS A 57 -5.64 -0.93 -3.82
C HIS A 57 -4.55 -1.98 -3.76
N LEU A 58 -4.14 -2.35 -2.57
CA LEU A 58 -3.10 -3.36 -2.43
C LEU A 58 -3.60 -4.73 -2.89
N VAL A 59 -4.84 -5.05 -2.59
CA VAL A 59 -5.41 -6.31 -3.06
C VAL A 59 -5.58 -6.27 -4.56
N ASN A 60 -6.07 -5.18 -5.10
CA ASN A 60 -6.30 -5.07 -6.52
C ASN A 60 -5.03 -5.18 -7.35
N ASN A 61 -3.91 -4.85 -6.76
CA ASN A 61 -2.65 -4.93 -7.46
C ASN A 61 -1.83 -6.15 -7.08
N SER A 62 -2.48 -7.09 -6.43
CA SER A 62 -1.87 -8.36 -6.08
C SER A 62 -0.67 -8.24 -5.15
N LEU A 63 -0.66 -7.19 -4.35
CA LEU A 63 0.40 -7.02 -3.37
C LEU A 63 0.07 -7.80 -2.12
N ILE A 64 -1.22 -7.92 -1.81
CA ILE A 64 -1.67 -8.73 -0.70
C ILE A 64 -2.93 -9.45 -1.17
N SER A 65 -3.35 -10.45 -0.42
CA SER A 65 -4.60 -11.13 -0.70
C SER A 65 -5.38 -11.23 0.59
N TYR A 66 -6.66 -11.48 0.48
CA TYR A 66 -7.52 -11.61 1.67
C TYR A 66 -8.03 -13.04 1.77
N ASN A 67 -7.79 -13.67 2.89
CA ASN A 67 -8.26 -15.02 3.15
C ASN A 67 -9.59 -14.92 3.88
N ARG A 68 -10.67 -15.28 3.21
CA ARG A 68 -11.99 -15.15 3.79
C ARG A 68 -12.27 -16.03 4.96
N VAL A 69 -11.67 -17.20 4.96
CA VAL A 69 -11.91 -18.14 6.04
C VAL A 69 -11.28 -17.67 7.33
N ARG A 70 -10.02 -17.27 7.24
CA ARG A 70 -9.31 -16.81 8.41
C ARG A 70 -9.49 -15.33 8.67
N LYS A 71 -10.05 -14.64 7.70
CA LYS A 71 -10.29 -13.20 7.80
C LYS A 71 -9.02 -12.40 8.04
N VAL A 72 -7.98 -12.76 7.30
CA VAL A 72 -6.71 -12.06 7.42
C VAL A 72 -6.20 -11.71 6.03
N TYR A 73 -5.35 -10.68 5.99
CA TYR A 73 -4.68 -10.28 4.77
C TYR A 73 -3.27 -10.85 4.81
N LEU A 74 -2.81 -11.35 3.67
CA LEU A 74 -1.50 -11.98 3.56
C LEU A 74 -0.71 -11.34 2.44
N ILE A 75 0.59 -11.20 2.63
CA ILE A 75 1.43 -10.59 1.61
C ILE A 75 1.60 -11.58 0.44
N GLU A 76 1.67 -11.05 -0.76
CA GLU A 76 1.87 -11.86 -1.95
C GLU A 76 3.25 -11.58 -2.54
N ALA A 77 3.61 -12.30 -3.58
CA ALA A 77 4.93 -12.13 -4.19
C ALA A 77 5.21 -10.69 -4.58
N ASN A 78 4.21 -10.03 -5.17
CA ASN A 78 4.38 -8.64 -5.55
C ASN A 78 4.59 -7.74 -4.34
N GLY A 79 3.99 -8.10 -3.22
CA GLY A 79 4.17 -7.33 -2.00
C GLY A 79 5.60 -7.44 -1.49
N TRP A 80 6.17 -8.65 -1.56
CA TRP A 80 7.56 -8.84 -1.18
C TRP A 80 8.47 -8.04 -2.09
N ASP A 81 8.16 -8.03 -3.38
CA ASP A 81 8.96 -7.30 -4.35
C ASP A 81 8.92 -5.80 -4.04
N LEU A 82 7.76 -5.29 -3.70
CA LEU A 82 7.63 -3.89 -3.38
C LEU A 82 8.40 -3.55 -2.10
N LEU A 83 8.34 -4.42 -1.10
CA LEU A 83 9.09 -4.18 0.12
C LEU A 83 10.58 -4.12 -0.18
N TYR A 84 11.05 -5.00 -1.05
CA TYR A 84 12.45 -5.02 -1.41
C TYR A 84 12.84 -3.72 -2.09
N ARG A 85 11.99 -3.21 -2.96
CA ARG A 85 12.26 -1.96 -3.65
C ARG A 85 12.30 -0.79 -2.66
N ILE A 86 11.39 -0.79 -1.70
CA ILE A 86 11.36 0.25 -0.69
C ILE A 86 12.66 0.23 0.10
N TYR A 87 13.11 -0.95 0.45
CA TYR A 87 14.33 -1.11 1.19
C TYR A 87 15.51 -0.62 0.39
N SER A 88 15.58 -0.96 -0.89
CA SER A 88 16.67 -0.56 -1.74
C SER A 88 16.73 0.95 -1.89
N GLN A 89 15.59 1.58 -2.02
CA GLN A 89 15.55 3.02 -2.14
C GLN A 89 16.02 3.69 -0.87
N ARG A 90 15.62 3.15 0.26
CA ARG A 90 15.97 3.71 1.52
C ARG A 90 17.47 3.64 1.74
N GLU A 91 18.08 2.55 1.35
CA GLU A 91 19.49 2.37 1.51
C GLU A 91 20.35 3.14 0.56
N SER A 92 19.88 3.36 -0.64
CA SER A 92 20.69 4.03 -1.62
C SER A 92 20.52 5.53 -1.61
N SER A 93 19.62 6.03 -0.82
CA SER A 93 19.34 7.45 -0.83
C SER A 93 19.47 8.05 0.53
N ILE A 94 20.14 9.19 0.63
CA ILE A 94 20.22 9.82 1.88
C ILE A 94 19.09 10.77 1.97
N SER A 95 18.36 11.00 0.90
CA SER A 95 17.32 11.96 0.96
C SER A 95 16.18 11.43 1.77
N ASP A 96 15.28 12.28 2.05
CA ASP A 96 14.17 11.96 2.85
C ASP A 96 13.28 10.97 2.20
N TYR A 97 13.24 9.83 2.77
CA TYR A 97 12.45 8.75 2.29
C TYR A 97 10.96 9.06 2.38
N THR A 98 10.56 10.03 3.15
CA THR A 98 9.16 10.38 3.21
C THR A 98 8.66 11.00 1.91
N ASP A 99 9.57 11.39 1.03
CA ASP A 99 9.15 11.92 -0.26
C ASP A 99 8.83 10.80 -1.23
N LEU A 100 9.02 9.57 -0.84
CA LEU A 100 8.75 8.46 -1.72
C LEU A 100 7.29 8.08 -1.66
N ILE A 101 6.67 7.86 -2.78
CA ILE A 101 5.30 7.41 -2.84
C ILE A 101 5.18 6.23 -3.78
N ILE A 102 4.08 5.53 -3.69
CA ILE A 102 3.81 4.42 -4.57
C ILE A 102 2.67 4.83 -5.48
N ARG A 103 2.94 4.92 -6.75
CA ARG A 103 1.93 5.28 -7.72
C ARG A 103 1.28 4.00 -8.20
N VAL A 104 -0.01 3.92 -8.05
CA VAL A 104 -0.77 2.74 -8.42
C VAL A 104 -1.66 3.07 -9.60
N GLU A 105 -1.60 2.26 -10.62
CA GLU A 105 -2.36 2.53 -11.81
C GLU A 105 -2.73 1.22 -12.48
N SER A 106 -3.98 0.90 -12.52
CA SER A 106 -4.46 -0.28 -13.24
C SER A 106 -3.54 -1.47 -13.24
N ASN A 107 -3.42 -2.15 -12.18
CA ASN A 107 -2.59 -3.33 -12.06
C ASN A 107 -1.10 -3.07 -12.11
N ASN A 108 -0.71 -1.82 -12.02
CA ASN A 108 0.68 -1.46 -12.00
C ASN A 108 0.99 -0.64 -10.76
N TYR A 109 2.22 -0.68 -10.31
CA TYR A 109 2.62 0.17 -9.21
C TYR A 109 4.08 0.53 -9.38
N GLU A 110 4.45 1.72 -8.97
CA GLU A 110 5.80 2.20 -9.08
C GLU A 110 6.17 3.11 -7.94
N LEU A 111 7.44 3.08 -7.56
CA LEU A 111 7.94 3.97 -6.54
C LEU A 111 8.40 5.23 -7.22
N GLU A 112 8.01 6.36 -6.71
CA GLU A 112 8.38 7.64 -7.27
C GLU A 112 8.67 8.63 -6.17
N PHE A 113 9.50 9.62 -6.44
CA PHE A 113 9.74 10.68 -5.50
C PHE A 113 8.70 11.75 -5.78
N GLN A 114 8.00 12.13 -4.74
CA GLN A 114 6.97 13.11 -4.87
C GLN A 114 7.58 14.49 -4.84
N GLY A 115 7.03 15.39 -5.56
CA GLY A 115 7.36 16.73 -5.38
C GLY A 115 8.62 17.22 -5.96
N LYS A 116 9.19 16.55 -6.76
CA LYS A 116 10.31 17.11 -7.27
C LYS A 116 10.35 17.19 -8.52
#